data_310c92441ae34c6b3842abd8077b795e
#
_entry.id   310c92441ae34c6b3842abd8077b795e
#
_cell.length_a   1.000
_cell.length_b   1.000
_cell.length_c   1.000
_cell.angle_alpha   90.00
_cell.angle_beta   90.00
_cell.angle_gamma   90.00
#
_symmetry.space_group_name_H-M   'P 1'
#
loop_
_entity.id
_entity.type
_entity.pdbx_description
1 polymer ?
#
loop_
_entity_poly.entity_id
_entity_poly.type
_entity_poly.pdbx_seq_one_letter_code
_entity_poly.pdbx_strand_id
1 'polypeptide(L)'
;LPRMPSCLLKLTRVVLSHKLRALFILAFKVMSLASIMLYWRITEDPKGRGQVYSLPVEIHCAHSVPSPHTTAVGPSPSPGDVYFVETSERTNPGYLFMCSVESAARTHPGTRVVVLMKGLANGNASLPHHWGFSLLSCFPNVEVRPLDLLELFSGTPLAKWYLQAQQRWEPYFLPILSDACRIAIMWKFGGIYLDTDFIVLKNLKNLTNVLGTQSKYVLNGAFLSFKPKHKFIELCMKDFVENYNSWIWGHQGPQLLTRVFKKWCSIRSLRSSTSCKGVSALPREAFYPIRWQDWKKYFEAVSSSELHHLFNNTYAVHVWNKKTQGTRLEITSQALLAQLHSHFCPATYDIMKKNS
;
A
#
# COMPACT_ATOMS: atom_id res chain seq x y z
N LEU A 1 -70.14 26.30 23.41
CA LEU A 1 -68.86 25.53 23.30
C LEU A 1 -67.75 26.35 23.96
N PRO A 2 -67.11 25.87 25.05
CA PRO A 2 -66.06 26.62 25.73
C PRO A 2 -64.77 26.69 24.85
N ARG A 3 -64.29 27.93 24.68
CA ARG A 3 -63.02 28.18 24.01
C ARG A 3 -61.85 27.66 24.87
N MET A 4 -61.08 26.72 24.36
CA MET A 4 -59.85 26.26 25.04
C MET A 4 -58.91 27.44 25.31
N PRO A 5 -58.27 27.52 26.48
CA PRO A 5 -57.39 28.62 26.83
C PRO A 5 -56.14 28.56 25.94
N SER A 6 -55.71 29.72 25.38
CA SER A 6 -54.59 29.90 24.42
C SER A 6 -53.25 29.34 24.94
N CYS A 7 -53.14 29.11 26.23
CA CYS A 7 -51.95 28.51 26.86
C CYS A 7 -51.80 27.01 26.55
N LEU A 8 -52.93 26.26 26.50
CA LEU A 8 -52.92 24.81 26.19
C LEU A 8 -52.51 24.56 24.73
N LEU A 9 -52.97 25.41 23.80
CA LEU A 9 -52.59 25.31 22.37
C LEU A 9 -51.09 25.60 22.13
N LYS A 10 -50.48 26.51 22.93
CA LYS A 10 -49.02 26.76 22.86
C LYS A 10 -48.22 25.58 23.42
N LEU A 11 -48.66 25.00 24.54
CA LEU A 11 -47.99 23.83 25.14
C LEU A 11 -48.05 22.61 24.24
N THR A 12 -49.18 22.31 23.62
CA THR A 12 -49.33 21.19 22.68
C THR A 12 -48.47 21.37 21.43
N ARG A 13 -48.33 22.60 20.89
CA ARG A 13 -47.42 22.89 19.77
C ARG A 13 -45.94 22.70 20.15
N VAL A 14 -45.52 23.11 21.32
CA VAL A 14 -44.16 22.93 21.81
C VAL A 14 -43.82 21.46 22.02
N VAL A 15 -44.72 20.71 22.68
CA VAL A 15 -44.55 19.26 22.91
C VAL A 15 -44.55 18.49 21.59
N LEU A 16 -45.40 18.85 20.62
CA LEU A 16 -45.41 18.25 19.28
C LEU A 16 -44.13 18.54 18.50
N SER A 17 -43.60 19.77 18.62
CA SER A 17 -42.33 20.14 17.98
C SER A 17 -41.14 19.39 18.57
N HIS A 18 -41.10 19.15 19.88
CA HIS A 18 -40.08 18.35 20.53
C HIS A 18 -40.14 16.87 20.13
N LYS A 19 -41.35 16.28 20.07
CA LYS A 19 -41.53 14.90 19.57
C LYS A 19 -41.13 14.76 18.09
N LEU A 20 -41.50 15.71 17.23
CA LEU A 20 -41.07 15.74 15.83
C LEU A 20 -39.58 15.86 15.72
N ARG A 21 -38.91 16.76 16.47
CA ARG A 21 -37.45 16.86 16.49
C ARG A 21 -36.77 15.56 16.94
N ALA A 22 -37.30 14.93 18.00
CA ALA A 22 -36.78 13.64 18.48
C ALA A 22 -36.93 12.53 17.42
N LEU A 23 -38.06 12.48 16.70
CA LEU A 23 -38.28 11.56 15.59
C LEU A 23 -37.33 11.82 14.42
N PHE A 24 -37.09 13.08 14.07
CA PHE A 24 -36.10 13.44 13.03
C PHE A 24 -34.68 13.04 13.40
N ILE A 25 -34.26 13.26 14.66
CA ILE A 25 -32.95 12.86 15.17
C ILE A 25 -32.82 11.32 15.16
N LEU A 26 -33.86 10.61 15.56
CA LEU A 26 -33.87 9.16 15.54
C LEU A 26 -33.80 8.61 14.10
N ALA A 27 -34.61 9.15 13.20
CA ALA A 27 -34.60 8.78 11.78
C ALA A 27 -33.22 9.06 11.15
N PHE A 28 -32.61 10.20 11.46
CA PHE A 28 -31.24 10.53 10.97
C PHE A 28 -30.20 9.55 11.51
N LYS A 29 -30.26 9.17 12.79
CA LYS A 29 -29.38 8.17 13.39
C LYS A 29 -29.55 6.80 12.73
N VAL A 30 -30.81 6.37 12.49
CA VAL A 30 -31.08 5.09 11.82
C VAL A 30 -30.60 5.10 10.37
N MET A 31 -30.81 6.19 9.64
CA MET A 31 -30.31 6.34 8.26
C MET A 31 -28.77 6.36 8.22
N SER A 32 -28.13 7.04 9.18
CA SER A 32 -26.67 7.06 9.30
C SER A 32 -26.12 5.66 9.60
N LEU A 33 -26.74 4.92 10.51
CA LEU A 33 -26.36 3.55 10.83
C LEU A 33 -26.59 2.61 9.63
N ALA A 34 -27.71 2.74 8.93
CA ALA A 34 -27.99 1.98 7.72
C ALA A 34 -26.98 2.30 6.60
N SER A 35 -26.62 3.56 6.43
CA SER A 35 -25.58 3.99 5.47
C SER A 35 -24.21 3.45 5.84
N ILE A 36 -23.88 3.42 7.14
CA ILE A 36 -22.64 2.82 7.65
C ILE A 36 -22.65 1.31 7.40
N MET A 37 -23.76 0.61 7.70
CA MET A 37 -23.87 -0.83 7.44
C MET A 37 -23.82 -1.17 5.93
N LEU A 38 -24.46 -0.34 5.09
CA LEU A 38 -24.41 -0.49 3.64
C LEU A 38 -22.99 -0.23 3.12
N TYR A 39 -22.34 0.81 3.62
CA TYR A 39 -20.93 1.08 3.34
C TYR A 39 -20.03 -0.08 3.78
N TRP A 40 -20.27 -0.66 4.96
CA TRP A 40 -19.58 -1.85 5.46
C TRP A 40 -19.82 -3.07 4.56
N ARG A 41 -21.06 -3.33 4.13
CA ARG A 41 -21.36 -4.42 3.18
C ARG A 41 -20.70 -4.22 1.80
N ILE A 42 -20.54 -2.96 1.37
CA ILE A 42 -19.90 -2.64 0.09
C ILE A 42 -18.37 -2.65 0.22
N THR A 43 -17.84 -2.37 1.41
CA THR A 43 -16.40 -2.33 1.68
C THR A 43 -15.87 -3.58 2.38
N GLU A 44 -16.71 -4.43 2.98
CA GLU A 44 -16.32 -5.80 3.22
C GLU A 44 -16.01 -6.38 1.84
N ASP A 45 -14.73 -6.65 1.61
CA ASP A 45 -14.28 -7.51 0.52
C ASP A 45 -15.29 -8.66 0.45
N PRO A 46 -16.00 -8.90 -0.65
CA PRO A 46 -16.87 -10.05 -0.74
C PRO A 46 -15.96 -11.20 -0.35
N LYS A 47 -16.26 -11.82 0.80
CA LYS A 47 -15.55 -13.02 1.29
C LYS A 47 -15.28 -13.80 0.06
N GLY A 48 -14.00 -13.73 -0.39
CA GLY A 48 -13.65 -14.20 -1.70
C GLY A 48 -14.34 -15.52 -1.90
N ARG A 49 -15.34 -15.56 -2.76
CA ARG A 49 -15.58 -16.76 -3.51
C ARG A 49 -14.26 -16.93 -4.26
N GLY A 50 -13.28 -17.36 -3.46
CA GLY A 50 -12.11 -17.99 -3.96
C GLY A 50 -12.64 -19.14 -4.78
N GLN A 51 -12.89 -18.89 -6.04
CA GLN A 51 -12.59 -19.91 -7.01
C GLN A 51 -11.15 -20.24 -6.69
N VAL A 52 -10.98 -21.30 -5.93
CA VAL A 52 -9.73 -22.02 -5.82
C VAL A 52 -9.46 -22.45 -7.25
N TYR A 53 -8.86 -21.56 -8.02
CA TYR A 53 -8.20 -21.94 -9.25
C TYR A 53 -6.99 -22.75 -8.78
N SER A 54 -7.23 -24.01 -8.47
CA SER A 54 -6.19 -25.02 -8.47
C SER A 54 -5.75 -25.15 -9.93
N LEU A 55 -4.85 -24.23 -10.31
CA LEU A 55 -4.19 -24.33 -11.60
C LEU A 55 -3.17 -25.44 -11.47
N PRO A 56 -3.28 -26.50 -12.27
CA PRO A 56 -2.17 -27.40 -12.50
C PRO A 56 -1.21 -26.72 -13.50
N VAL A 57 -0.78 -25.50 -13.23
CA VAL A 57 0.32 -24.91 -13.97
C VAL A 57 1.57 -25.27 -13.20
N GLU A 58 2.21 -26.36 -13.60
CA GLU A 58 3.62 -26.59 -13.27
C GLU A 58 4.40 -25.37 -13.80
N ILE A 59 4.82 -24.51 -12.88
CA ILE A 59 5.69 -23.38 -13.22
C ILE A 59 7.09 -23.97 -13.31
N HIS A 60 7.52 -24.26 -14.53
CA HIS A 60 8.90 -24.66 -14.80
C HIS A 60 9.76 -23.39 -14.82
N CYS A 61 10.59 -23.21 -13.80
CA CYS A 61 11.65 -22.22 -13.83
C CYS A 61 12.64 -22.57 -14.93
N ALA A 62 12.98 -21.63 -15.80
CA ALA A 62 13.93 -21.82 -16.92
C ALA A 62 15.35 -22.22 -16.45
N HIS A 63 15.63 -22.07 -15.16
CA HIS A 63 16.80 -22.60 -14.49
C HIS A 63 16.34 -23.34 -13.24
N SER A 64 16.68 -24.63 -13.12
CA SER A 64 16.53 -25.41 -11.91
C SER A 64 17.45 -24.85 -10.82
N VAL A 65 16.97 -23.81 -10.15
CA VAL A 65 17.57 -23.37 -8.89
C VAL A 65 17.13 -24.40 -7.83
N PRO A 66 18.04 -24.95 -7.01
CA PRO A 66 17.66 -25.80 -5.90
C PRO A 66 16.54 -25.12 -5.12
N SER A 67 15.45 -25.86 -4.84
CA SER A 67 14.33 -25.37 -4.06
C SER A 67 14.86 -24.51 -2.91
N PRO A 68 14.45 -23.26 -2.77
CA PRO A 68 14.83 -22.51 -1.59
C PRO A 68 14.18 -23.23 -0.42
N HIS A 69 14.97 -24.08 0.26
CA HIS A 69 14.59 -24.50 1.57
C HIS A 69 14.34 -23.22 2.35
N THR A 70 13.14 -23.05 2.85
CA THR A 70 12.81 -22.10 3.91
C THR A 70 13.70 -22.45 5.10
N THR A 71 14.98 -22.10 4.99
CA THR A 71 15.84 -22.13 6.16
C THR A 71 15.38 -20.97 7.03
N ALA A 72 14.86 -21.32 8.17
CA ALA A 72 14.30 -20.44 9.19
C ALA A 72 15.28 -19.40 9.73
N VAL A 73 16.45 -19.26 9.18
CA VAL A 73 17.45 -18.23 9.52
C VAL A 73 18.27 -17.90 8.26
N GLY A 74 17.68 -17.20 7.31
CA GLY A 74 18.49 -16.49 6.31
C GLY A 74 19.22 -15.32 6.96
N PRO A 75 20.29 -14.79 6.35
CA PRO A 75 21.03 -13.65 6.89
C PRO A 75 20.05 -12.51 7.20
N SER A 76 20.27 -11.83 8.34
CA SER A 76 19.48 -10.66 8.74
C SER A 76 19.32 -9.67 7.58
N PRO A 77 18.19 -8.93 7.50
CA PRO A 77 18.02 -7.90 6.49
C PRO A 77 19.26 -7.01 6.41
N SER A 78 19.74 -6.75 5.20
CA SER A 78 20.99 -6.01 4.99
C SER A 78 20.73 -4.64 4.32
N PRO A 79 21.58 -3.66 4.59
CA PRO A 79 21.49 -2.37 3.92
C PRO A 79 21.53 -2.54 2.38
N GLY A 80 20.52 -1.98 1.70
CA GLY A 80 20.43 -2.03 0.24
C GLY A 80 19.40 -3.02 -0.31
N ASP A 81 18.80 -3.90 0.51
CA ASP A 81 17.72 -4.78 0.10
C ASP A 81 16.49 -3.99 -0.36
N VAL A 82 15.66 -4.64 -1.20
CA VAL A 82 14.34 -4.13 -1.61
C VAL A 82 13.26 -4.83 -0.79
N TYR A 83 12.37 -4.06 -0.17
CA TYR A 83 11.33 -4.58 0.72
C TYR A 83 9.94 -4.34 0.18
N PHE A 84 9.11 -5.39 0.22
CA PHE A 84 7.66 -5.37 0.08
C PHE A 84 7.00 -5.86 1.36
N VAL A 85 5.83 -5.31 1.71
CA VAL A 85 5.11 -5.69 2.92
C VAL A 85 3.65 -5.94 2.62
N GLU A 86 3.13 -7.09 3.10
CA GLU A 86 1.71 -7.38 3.18
C GLU A 86 1.30 -7.46 4.65
N THR A 87 0.50 -6.49 5.08
CA THR A 87 0.07 -6.35 6.49
C THR A 87 -1.25 -7.04 6.81
N SER A 88 -1.97 -7.51 5.80
CA SER A 88 -3.17 -8.32 5.99
C SER A 88 -2.83 -9.81 6.22
N GLU A 89 -3.83 -10.61 6.57
CA GLU A 89 -3.70 -12.06 6.74
C GLU A 89 -3.70 -12.83 5.39
N ARG A 90 -3.58 -12.13 4.26
CA ARG A 90 -3.62 -12.76 2.94
C ARG A 90 -2.37 -13.60 2.70
N THR A 91 -2.60 -14.82 2.19
CA THR A 91 -1.56 -15.77 1.75
C THR A 91 -1.68 -16.10 0.26
N ASN A 92 -2.55 -15.37 -0.47
CA ASN A 92 -2.83 -15.55 -1.88
C ASN A 92 -2.61 -14.23 -2.64
N PRO A 93 -1.36 -13.82 -2.85
CA PRO A 93 -1.06 -12.57 -3.53
C PRO A 93 -1.57 -12.57 -4.99
N GLY A 94 -2.16 -11.42 -5.40
CA GLY A 94 -2.71 -11.26 -6.75
C GLY A 94 -1.65 -10.93 -7.81
N TYR A 95 -2.07 -10.85 -9.07
CA TYR A 95 -1.18 -10.60 -10.20
C TYR A 95 -0.37 -9.32 -10.11
N LEU A 96 -0.96 -8.21 -9.69
CA LEU A 96 -0.24 -6.95 -9.54
C LEU A 96 0.86 -7.03 -8.47
N PHE A 97 0.58 -7.70 -7.34
CA PHE A 97 1.58 -7.98 -6.32
C PHE A 97 2.74 -8.80 -6.89
N MET A 98 2.43 -9.88 -7.64
CA MET A 98 3.45 -10.71 -8.27
C MET A 98 4.28 -9.91 -9.29
N CYS A 99 3.64 -9.10 -10.12
CA CYS A 99 4.32 -8.21 -11.05
C CYS A 99 5.23 -7.20 -10.34
N SER A 100 4.78 -6.64 -9.20
CA SER A 100 5.60 -5.72 -8.41
C SER A 100 6.90 -6.38 -7.95
N VAL A 101 6.82 -7.59 -7.40
CA VAL A 101 7.99 -8.32 -6.91
C VAL A 101 8.87 -8.79 -8.09
N GLU A 102 8.27 -9.35 -9.16
CA GLU A 102 8.99 -9.78 -10.35
C GLU A 102 9.76 -8.64 -11.01
N SER A 103 9.11 -7.49 -11.22
CA SER A 103 9.75 -6.32 -11.85
C SER A 103 10.92 -5.80 -11.01
N ALA A 104 10.79 -5.79 -9.68
CA ALA A 104 11.87 -5.43 -8.78
C ALA A 104 13.02 -6.44 -8.83
N ALA A 105 12.73 -7.76 -8.81
CA ALA A 105 13.73 -8.80 -8.88
C ALA A 105 14.55 -8.75 -10.19
N ARG A 106 13.87 -8.54 -11.33
CA ARG A 106 14.52 -8.43 -12.65
C ARG A 106 15.38 -7.19 -12.79
N THR A 107 14.95 -6.06 -12.25
CA THR A 107 15.70 -4.80 -12.34
C THR A 107 16.85 -4.71 -11.33
N HIS A 108 16.88 -5.59 -10.32
CA HIS A 108 17.87 -5.62 -9.24
C HIS A 108 18.51 -7.01 -9.08
N PRO A 109 19.09 -7.63 -10.12
CA PRO A 109 19.54 -9.03 -10.08
C PRO A 109 20.61 -9.31 -9.02
N GLY A 110 21.38 -8.29 -8.64
CA GLY A 110 22.43 -8.39 -7.60
C GLY A 110 21.97 -7.90 -6.22
N THR A 111 20.67 -7.69 -6.01
CA THR A 111 20.10 -7.19 -4.75
C THR A 111 19.00 -8.12 -4.28
N ARG A 112 18.98 -8.41 -2.99
CA ARG A 112 17.93 -9.23 -2.40
C ARG A 112 16.60 -8.46 -2.37
N VAL A 113 15.52 -9.12 -2.78
CA VAL A 113 14.14 -8.63 -2.73
C VAL A 113 13.39 -9.42 -1.66
N VAL A 114 13.03 -8.77 -0.58
CA VAL A 114 12.43 -9.39 0.61
C VAL A 114 10.94 -9.04 0.64
N VAL A 115 10.11 -10.08 0.67
CA VAL A 115 8.65 -9.96 0.79
C VAL A 115 8.25 -10.38 2.19
N LEU A 116 7.82 -9.44 3.02
CA LEU A 116 7.39 -9.65 4.39
C LEU A 116 5.87 -9.78 4.44
N MET A 117 5.33 -10.91 4.91
CA MET A 117 3.89 -11.19 4.91
C MET A 117 3.41 -11.59 6.31
N LYS A 118 2.44 -10.84 6.85
CA LYS A 118 1.83 -11.13 8.16
C LYS A 118 1.03 -12.44 8.16
N GLY A 119 0.36 -12.77 7.05
CA GLY A 119 -0.45 -13.98 6.93
C GLY A 119 0.36 -15.28 6.90
N LEU A 120 1.68 -15.24 6.85
CA LEU A 120 2.51 -16.44 6.96
C LEU A 120 2.62 -16.84 8.44
N ALA A 121 2.08 -18.01 8.76
CA ALA A 121 2.06 -18.51 10.14
C ALA A 121 3.48 -18.66 10.68
N ASN A 122 3.73 -18.10 11.87
CA ASN A 122 4.95 -18.35 12.61
C ASN A 122 5.08 -19.84 12.91
N GLY A 123 6.12 -20.47 12.38
CA GLY A 123 6.46 -21.87 12.68
C GLY A 123 6.16 -22.91 11.58
N ASN A 124 5.47 -22.56 10.51
CA ASN A 124 5.37 -23.46 9.36
C ASN A 124 6.60 -23.31 8.46
N ALA A 125 7.35 -24.38 8.28
CA ALA A 125 8.58 -24.42 7.48
C ALA A 125 8.31 -24.29 5.96
N SER A 126 7.07 -24.37 5.51
CA SER A 126 6.70 -24.35 4.09
C SER A 126 5.77 -23.19 3.76
N LEU A 127 6.00 -22.55 2.61
CA LEU A 127 5.09 -21.55 2.07
C LEU A 127 3.76 -22.21 1.68
N PRO A 128 2.63 -21.48 1.78
CA PRO A 128 1.33 -21.97 1.31
C PRO A 128 1.39 -22.37 -0.15
N HIS A 129 0.62 -23.42 -0.52
CA HIS A 129 0.54 -23.89 -1.90
C HIS A 129 -0.25 -22.85 -2.73
N HIS A 130 0.48 -21.97 -3.41
CA HIS A 130 -0.08 -20.91 -4.26
C HIS A 130 0.86 -20.64 -5.43
N TRP A 131 0.30 -20.47 -6.64
CA TRP A 131 1.06 -20.24 -7.86
C TRP A 131 2.05 -19.07 -7.76
N GLY A 132 1.69 -18.02 -7.04
CA GLY A 132 2.53 -16.85 -6.85
C GLY A 132 3.84 -17.18 -6.12
N PHE A 133 3.81 -18.00 -5.07
CA PHE A 133 5.03 -18.43 -4.39
C PHE A 133 5.89 -19.34 -5.27
N SER A 134 5.25 -20.24 -6.04
CA SER A 134 5.96 -21.04 -7.03
C SER A 134 6.62 -20.17 -8.10
N LEU A 135 5.97 -19.08 -8.54
CA LEU A 135 6.57 -18.12 -9.45
C LEU A 135 7.76 -17.39 -8.81
N LEU A 136 7.60 -16.89 -7.58
CA LEU A 136 8.66 -16.15 -6.89
C LEU A 136 9.89 -17.01 -6.61
N SER A 137 9.73 -18.32 -6.41
CA SER A 137 10.84 -19.25 -6.23
C SER A 137 11.74 -19.37 -7.48
N CYS A 138 11.27 -18.93 -8.66
CA CYS A 138 12.10 -18.87 -9.88
C CYS A 138 13.10 -17.70 -9.89
N PHE A 139 12.99 -16.76 -8.94
CA PHE A 139 13.91 -15.64 -8.82
C PHE A 139 14.85 -15.87 -7.63
N PRO A 140 16.16 -16.15 -7.89
CA PRO A 140 17.10 -16.53 -6.82
C PRO A 140 17.37 -15.40 -5.83
N ASN A 141 17.06 -14.17 -6.19
CA ASN A 141 17.21 -12.98 -5.35
C ASN A 141 15.93 -12.60 -4.60
N VAL A 142 14.83 -13.39 -4.72
CA VAL A 142 13.57 -13.15 -3.99
C VAL A 142 13.50 -14.04 -2.77
N GLU A 143 13.14 -13.45 -1.65
CA GLU A 143 12.96 -14.14 -0.37
C GLU A 143 11.62 -13.74 0.24
N VAL A 144 10.77 -14.74 0.54
CA VAL A 144 9.47 -14.53 1.20
C VAL A 144 9.59 -14.95 2.65
N ARG A 145 9.23 -14.06 3.57
CA ARG A 145 9.34 -14.26 5.03
C ARG A 145 8.06 -13.90 5.78
N PRO A 146 7.81 -14.50 6.93
CA PRO A 146 6.81 -14.00 7.87
C PRO A 146 7.16 -12.59 8.35
N LEU A 147 6.13 -11.76 8.53
CA LEU A 147 6.24 -10.44 9.13
C LEU A 147 5.92 -10.54 10.63
N ASP A 148 6.93 -10.51 11.48
CA ASP A 148 6.76 -10.34 12.91
C ASP A 148 6.72 -8.84 13.25
N LEU A 149 5.51 -8.36 13.59
CA LEU A 149 5.29 -6.95 13.90
C LEU A 149 5.84 -6.55 15.28
N LEU A 150 5.89 -7.48 16.25
CA LEU A 150 6.46 -7.22 17.55
C LEU A 150 7.98 -7.04 17.43
N GLU A 151 8.64 -7.95 16.71
CA GLU A 151 10.05 -7.84 16.40
C GLU A 151 10.35 -6.58 15.55
N LEU A 152 9.56 -6.33 14.51
CA LEU A 152 9.76 -5.15 13.63
C LEU A 152 9.70 -3.84 14.42
N PHE A 153 8.74 -3.68 15.32
CA PHE A 153 8.57 -2.43 16.08
C PHE A 153 9.41 -2.38 17.37
N SER A 154 9.98 -3.50 17.81
CA SER A 154 10.84 -3.54 18.99
C SER A 154 11.97 -2.51 18.92
N GLY A 155 12.23 -1.81 20.04
CA GLY A 155 13.25 -0.75 20.10
C GLY A 155 12.93 0.52 19.32
N THR A 156 11.68 0.72 18.90
CA THR A 156 11.18 1.92 18.21
C THR A 156 10.03 2.59 18.98
N PRO A 157 9.74 3.86 18.75
CA PRO A 157 8.55 4.52 19.31
C PRO A 157 7.23 3.84 18.90
N LEU A 158 7.22 3.09 17.81
CA LEU A 158 6.03 2.41 17.27
C LEU A 158 5.62 1.17 18.09
N ALA A 159 6.51 0.60 18.91
CA ALA A 159 6.21 -0.60 19.71
C ALA A 159 5.02 -0.37 20.67
N LYS A 160 5.06 0.72 21.43
CA LYS A 160 3.96 1.06 22.37
C LYS A 160 2.67 1.39 21.62
N TRP A 161 2.75 2.12 20.52
CA TRP A 161 1.61 2.43 19.69
C TRP A 161 0.94 1.14 19.18
N TYR A 162 1.73 0.20 18.63
CA TYR A 162 1.21 -1.04 18.07
C TYR A 162 0.44 -1.88 19.10
N LEU A 163 1.02 -2.06 20.32
CA LEU A 163 0.34 -2.78 21.40
C LEU A 163 -1.00 -2.15 21.80
N GLN A 164 -1.09 -0.82 21.77
CA GLN A 164 -2.34 -0.10 22.06
C GLN A 164 -3.34 -0.13 20.91
N ALA A 165 -2.88 -0.06 19.68
CA ALA A 165 -3.72 -0.03 18.47
C ALA A 165 -4.43 -1.36 18.22
N GLN A 166 -3.81 -2.50 18.59
CA GLN A 166 -4.45 -3.82 18.49
C GLN A 166 -5.74 -3.97 19.33
N GLN A 167 -5.89 -3.16 20.37
CA GLN A 167 -7.02 -3.22 21.30
C GLN A 167 -8.18 -2.26 20.90
N ARG A 168 -8.02 -1.53 19.79
CA ARG A 168 -8.97 -0.50 19.36
C ARG A 168 -9.51 -0.83 17.99
N TRP A 169 -10.79 -0.53 17.78
CA TRP A 169 -11.33 -0.49 16.43
C TRP A 169 -10.94 0.81 15.74
N GLU A 170 -10.26 0.72 14.61
CA GLU A 170 -9.79 1.86 13.84
C GLU A 170 -10.13 1.67 12.35
N PRO A 171 -10.82 2.64 11.71
CA PRO A 171 -11.33 2.46 10.34
C PRO A 171 -10.23 2.28 9.28
N TYR A 172 -9.02 2.77 9.55
CA TYR A 172 -7.90 2.70 8.63
C TYR A 172 -6.70 1.93 9.19
N PHE A 173 -6.95 0.96 10.08
CA PHE A 173 -5.87 0.24 10.78
C PHE A 173 -4.86 -0.41 9.81
N LEU A 174 -5.31 -1.18 8.79
CA LEU A 174 -4.40 -1.86 7.86
C LEU A 174 -3.53 -0.89 7.05
N PRO A 175 -4.06 0.17 6.42
CA PRO A 175 -3.22 1.20 5.79
C PRO A 175 -2.23 1.85 6.75
N ILE A 176 -2.67 2.17 7.97
CA ILE A 176 -1.81 2.79 8.99
C ILE A 176 -0.71 1.82 9.44
N LEU A 177 -1.03 0.54 9.59
CA LEU A 177 -0.06 -0.51 9.89
C LEU A 177 1.01 -0.62 8.79
N SER A 178 0.60 -0.56 7.53
CA SER A 178 1.53 -0.50 6.39
C SER A 178 2.42 0.74 6.45
N ASP A 179 1.87 1.93 6.78
CA ASP A 179 2.64 3.16 6.96
C ASP A 179 3.65 3.04 8.12
N ALA A 180 3.29 2.39 9.23
CA ALA A 180 4.20 2.12 10.32
C ALA A 180 5.33 1.14 9.93
N CYS A 181 4.98 0.05 9.23
CA CYS A 181 5.95 -0.96 8.79
C CYS A 181 7.02 -0.36 7.88
N ARG A 182 6.63 0.42 6.85
CA ARG A 182 7.61 1.00 5.91
C ARG A 182 8.59 1.94 6.59
N ILE A 183 8.14 2.72 7.57
CA ILE A 183 8.99 3.63 8.33
C ILE A 183 9.93 2.83 9.26
N ALA A 184 9.42 1.79 9.94
CA ALA A 184 10.23 0.94 10.80
C ALA A 184 11.30 0.16 10.02
N ILE A 185 10.96 -0.40 8.86
CA ILE A 185 11.88 -1.10 7.97
C ILE A 185 13.00 -0.14 7.53
N MET A 186 12.64 1.04 7.04
CA MET A 186 13.62 2.04 6.61
C MET A 186 14.53 2.50 7.76
N TRP A 187 14.01 2.57 8.98
CA TRP A 187 14.86 2.93 10.12
C TRP A 187 15.76 1.79 10.57
N LYS A 188 15.23 0.55 10.65
CA LYS A 188 16.01 -0.62 11.14
C LYS A 188 17.05 -1.08 10.13
N PHE A 189 16.61 -1.30 8.90
CA PHE A 189 17.38 -1.99 7.88
C PHE A 189 17.88 -1.06 6.77
N GLY A 190 17.19 0.07 6.54
CA GLY A 190 17.45 0.90 5.38
C GLY A 190 17.06 0.19 4.07
N GLY A 191 17.69 0.56 2.97
CA GLY A 191 17.41 -0.01 1.65
C GLY A 191 16.28 0.70 0.94
N ILE A 192 15.48 -0.05 0.19
CA ILE A 192 14.38 0.44 -0.64
C ILE A 192 13.09 -0.22 -0.21
N TYR A 193 12.05 0.56 0.07
CA TYR A 193 10.69 0.09 0.29
C TYR A 193 9.82 0.43 -0.91
N LEU A 194 8.99 -0.52 -1.32
CA LEU A 194 7.98 -0.38 -2.37
C LEU A 194 6.64 -0.95 -1.89
N ASP A 195 5.53 -0.24 -2.15
CA ASP A 195 4.20 -0.82 -2.04
C ASP A 195 4.01 -1.92 -3.09
N THR A 196 3.14 -2.89 -2.81
CA THR A 196 2.91 -4.08 -3.64
C THR A 196 2.13 -3.80 -4.94
N ASP A 197 1.96 -2.54 -5.30
CA ASP A 197 1.34 -2.06 -6.52
C ASP A 197 2.26 -1.12 -7.34
N PHE A 198 3.57 -1.26 -7.16
CA PHE A 198 4.58 -0.67 -8.04
C PHE A 198 5.01 -1.64 -9.13
N ILE A 199 5.14 -1.15 -10.36
CA ILE A 199 5.88 -1.85 -11.42
C ILE A 199 7.21 -1.12 -11.60
N VAL A 200 8.32 -1.81 -11.37
CA VAL A 200 9.67 -1.23 -11.40
C VAL A 200 10.22 -1.27 -12.82
N LEU A 201 10.57 -0.09 -13.35
CA LEU A 201 11.04 0.07 -14.74
C LEU A 201 12.56 0.17 -14.84
N LYS A 202 13.21 0.73 -13.82
CA LYS A 202 14.66 0.98 -13.78
C LYS A 202 15.25 0.59 -12.44
N ASN A 203 16.55 0.32 -12.42
CA ASN A 203 17.26 0.04 -11.18
C ASN A 203 17.26 1.26 -10.23
N LEU A 204 16.91 1.03 -8.96
CA LEU A 204 16.73 2.06 -7.93
C LEU A 204 17.96 2.21 -7.01
N LYS A 205 19.00 1.38 -7.20
CA LYS A 205 20.15 1.27 -6.28
C LYS A 205 20.85 2.60 -6.00
N ASN A 206 20.88 3.51 -6.98
CA ASN A 206 21.54 4.81 -6.84
C ASN A 206 20.69 5.86 -6.10
N LEU A 207 19.45 5.54 -5.78
CA LEU A 207 18.56 6.42 -5.04
C LEU A 207 18.78 6.19 -3.54
N THR A 208 19.35 7.17 -2.84
CA THR A 208 19.63 7.08 -1.40
C THR A 208 19.08 8.31 -0.68
N ASN A 209 18.37 8.11 0.43
CA ASN A 209 17.68 9.14 1.21
C ASN A 209 16.68 9.93 0.35
N VAL A 210 15.83 9.18 -0.34
CA VAL A 210 14.92 9.70 -1.35
C VAL A 210 13.50 9.22 -1.08
N LEU A 211 12.52 10.08 -1.35
CA LEU A 211 11.10 9.76 -1.39
C LEU A 211 10.44 10.45 -2.59
N GLY A 212 9.22 10.01 -2.94
CA GLY A 212 8.50 10.50 -4.12
C GLY A 212 7.53 11.64 -3.80
N THR A 213 7.42 12.61 -4.70
CA THR A 213 6.40 13.65 -4.68
C THR A 213 5.16 13.17 -5.42
N GLN A 214 4.04 12.99 -4.72
CA GLN A 214 2.77 12.60 -5.35
C GLN A 214 2.10 13.77 -6.06
N SER A 215 2.18 14.96 -5.46
CA SER A 215 1.63 16.20 -6.01
C SER A 215 2.35 17.42 -5.43
N LYS A 216 2.04 18.62 -5.94
CA LYS A 216 2.56 19.87 -5.39
C LYS A 216 2.23 20.10 -3.90
N TYR A 217 1.38 19.27 -3.31
CA TYR A 217 0.97 19.42 -1.92
C TYR A 217 1.43 18.28 -1.02
N VAL A 218 1.72 17.10 -1.59
CA VAL A 218 1.85 15.85 -0.83
C VAL A 218 2.99 14.99 -1.35
N LEU A 219 3.83 14.53 -0.42
CA LEU A 219 4.76 13.42 -0.61
C LEU A 219 4.04 12.09 -0.37
N ASN A 220 4.58 10.99 -0.88
CA ASN A 220 4.00 9.67 -0.68
C ASN A 220 5.07 8.67 -0.24
N GLY A 221 4.70 7.78 0.68
CA GLY A 221 5.56 6.75 1.25
C GLY A 221 5.49 5.40 0.55
N ALA A 222 4.76 5.28 -0.57
CA ALA A 222 4.73 4.04 -1.33
C ALA A 222 6.09 3.65 -1.91
N PHE A 223 6.97 4.64 -2.14
CA PHE A 223 8.39 4.48 -2.38
C PHE A 223 9.20 5.24 -1.33
N LEU A 224 10.13 4.55 -0.67
CA LEU A 224 11.12 5.14 0.24
C LEU A 224 12.48 4.47 -0.01
N SER A 225 13.55 5.25 -0.02
CA SER A 225 14.91 4.72 0.00
C SER A 225 15.75 5.50 1.00
N PHE A 226 16.26 4.83 2.02
CA PHE A 226 17.02 5.47 3.09
C PHE A 226 18.14 4.59 3.61
N LYS A 227 19.21 5.23 4.12
CA LYS A 227 20.20 4.54 4.95
C LYS A 227 19.59 4.14 6.30
N PRO A 228 20.01 3.03 6.91
CA PRO A 228 19.50 2.63 8.22
C PRO A 228 19.78 3.70 9.27
N LYS A 229 18.91 3.80 10.28
CA LYS A 229 19.02 4.77 11.39
C LYS A 229 19.02 6.25 10.94
N HIS A 230 18.51 6.54 9.75
CA HIS A 230 18.48 7.92 9.25
C HIS A 230 17.60 8.82 10.10
N LYS A 231 18.11 10.00 10.47
CA LYS A 231 17.44 10.95 11.40
C LYS A 231 16.08 11.42 10.92
N PHE A 232 15.90 11.60 9.61
CA PHE A 232 14.60 11.97 9.03
C PHE A 232 13.54 10.87 9.32
N ILE A 233 13.90 9.60 9.18
CA ILE A 233 12.98 8.47 9.45
C ILE A 233 12.69 8.34 10.95
N GLU A 234 13.68 8.60 11.82
CA GLU A 234 13.45 8.68 13.27
C GLU A 234 12.42 9.77 13.62
N LEU A 235 12.52 10.95 13.00
CA LEU A 235 11.54 12.02 13.17
C LEU A 235 10.15 11.63 12.64
N CYS A 236 10.08 10.84 11.54
CA CYS A 236 8.82 10.31 11.06
C CYS A 236 8.17 9.37 12.09
N MET A 237 8.92 8.48 12.75
CA MET A 237 8.38 7.61 13.80
C MET A 237 7.89 8.41 15.02
N LYS A 238 8.60 9.46 15.42
CA LYS A 238 8.17 10.33 16.52
C LYS A 238 6.89 11.07 16.17
N ASP A 239 6.85 11.70 15.01
CA ASP A 239 5.65 12.40 14.52
C ASP A 239 4.44 11.43 14.35
N PHE A 240 4.69 10.19 13.95
CA PHE A 240 3.67 9.15 13.84
C PHE A 240 2.94 8.94 15.17
N VAL A 241 3.67 8.85 16.28
CA VAL A 241 3.09 8.60 17.61
C VAL A 241 2.52 9.88 18.21
N GLU A 242 3.24 11.01 18.12
CA GLU A 242 2.85 12.29 18.72
C GLU A 242 1.60 12.89 18.08
N ASN A 243 1.46 12.74 16.75
CA ASN A 243 0.35 13.27 15.96
C ASN A 243 -0.56 12.16 15.42
N TYR A 244 -0.76 11.07 16.18
CA TYR A 244 -1.54 9.94 15.74
C TYR A 244 -3.02 10.29 15.52
N ASN A 245 -3.55 9.94 14.34
CA ASN A 245 -4.96 10.08 14.01
C ASN A 245 -5.41 8.98 13.04
N SER A 246 -6.18 8.02 13.54
CA SER A 246 -6.69 6.88 12.77
C SER A 246 -7.98 7.19 11.98
N TRP A 247 -8.54 8.38 12.15
CA TRP A 247 -9.82 8.76 11.52
C TRP A 247 -9.65 9.51 10.19
N ILE A 248 -8.43 9.93 9.87
CA ILE A 248 -8.12 10.69 8.66
C ILE A 248 -7.29 9.83 7.72
N TRP A 249 -7.81 9.53 6.53
CA TRP A 249 -7.08 8.81 5.50
C TRP A 249 -5.77 9.48 5.13
N GLY A 250 -4.68 8.71 5.11
CA GLY A 250 -3.34 9.18 4.73
C GLY A 250 -2.66 10.10 5.74
N HIS A 251 -3.24 10.28 6.95
CA HIS A 251 -2.66 11.13 7.98
C HIS A 251 -1.31 10.60 8.50
N GLN A 252 -1.21 9.28 8.68
CA GLN A 252 -0.02 8.61 9.20
C GLN A 252 1.00 8.23 8.11
N GLY A 253 0.66 8.38 6.84
CA GLY A 253 1.51 8.14 5.68
C GLY A 253 1.85 9.43 4.93
N PRO A 254 1.19 9.73 3.81
CA PRO A 254 1.52 10.88 2.96
C PRO A 254 1.53 12.23 3.68
N GLN A 255 0.57 12.49 4.56
CA GLN A 255 0.52 13.76 5.31
C GLN A 255 1.65 13.85 6.35
N LEU A 256 1.96 12.75 7.05
CA LEU A 256 3.07 12.65 7.99
C LEU A 256 4.39 12.97 7.28
N LEU A 257 4.71 12.25 6.20
CA LEU A 257 5.95 12.48 5.44
C LEU A 257 6.06 13.92 4.96
N THR A 258 4.94 14.51 4.52
CA THR A 258 4.89 15.88 4.05
C THR A 258 5.16 16.90 5.17
N ARG A 259 4.53 16.74 6.34
CA ARG A 259 4.74 17.69 7.45
C ARG A 259 6.13 17.58 8.06
N VAL A 260 6.66 16.33 8.19
CA VAL A 260 8.03 16.12 8.68
C VAL A 260 9.06 16.67 7.69
N PHE A 261 8.88 16.44 6.38
CA PHE A 261 9.78 16.97 5.35
C PHE A 261 9.79 18.50 5.30
N LYS A 262 8.61 19.13 5.43
CA LYS A 262 8.52 20.59 5.50
C LYS A 262 9.27 21.15 6.72
N LYS A 263 9.13 20.52 7.88
CA LYS A 263 9.90 20.88 9.09
C LYS A 263 11.41 20.65 8.88
N TRP A 264 11.79 19.49 8.34
CA TRP A 264 13.18 19.14 8.06
C TRP A 264 13.87 20.15 7.16
N CYS A 265 13.20 20.57 6.09
CA CYS A 265 13.71 21.51 5.11
C CYS A 265 13.47 22.98 5.47
N SER A 266 12.72 23.28 6.52
CA SER A 266 12.30 24.65 6.89
C SER A 266 11.55 25.36 5.75
N ILE A 267 10.64 24.65 5.05
CA ILE A 267 9.85 25.16 3.92
C ILE A 267 8.35 25.14 4.21
N ARG A 268 7.61 26.08 3.63
CA ARG A 268 6.15 26.15 3.75
C ARG A 268 5.42 25.33 2.68
N SER A 269 5.99 25.23 1.49
CA SER A 269 5.40 24.52 0.34
C SER A 269 6.41 23.62 -0.35
N LEU A 270 5.93 22.51 -0.94
CA LEU A 270 6.74 21.63 -1.77
C LEU A 270 6.97 22.27 -3.14
N ARG A 271 8.12 21.96 -3.73
CA ARG A 271 8.43 22.23 -5.15
C ARG A 271 8.41 20.91 -5.91
N SER A 272 8.49 20.95 -7.23
CA SER A 272 8.52 19.76 -8.07
C SER A 272 9.66 18.80 -7.73
N SER A 273 10.80 19.35 -7.32
CA SER A 273 11.91 18.61 -6.73
C SER A 273 12.50 19.46 -5.61
N THR A 274 12.75 18.85 -4.46
CA THR A 274 13.33 19.53 -3.30
C THR A 274 14.35 18.62 -2.67
N SER A 275 15.59 19.12 -2.49
CA SER A 275 16.64 18.43 -1.75
C SER A 275 17.14 19.32 -0.63
N CYS A 276 17.25 18.79 0.57
CA CYS A 276 17.79 19.52 1.71
C CYS A 276 18.30 18.56 2.79
N LYS A 277 19.40 18.96 3.44
CA LYS A 277 20.01 18.21 4.54
C LYS A 277 20.16 16.71 4.23
N GLY A 278 20.56 16.39 2.98
CA GLY A 278 20.79 15.02 2.52
C GLY A 278 19.53 14.17 2.25
N VAL A 279 18.33 14.76 2.26
CA VAL A 279 17.09 14.09 1.86
C VAL A 279 16.51 14.76 0.62
N SER A 280 16.09 13.96 -0.36
CA SER A 280 15.54 14.46 -1.63
C SER A 280 14.13 13.95 -1.87
N ALA A 281 13.21 14.85 -2.17
CA ALA A 281 11.91 14.55 -2.73
C ALA A 281 12.01 14.64 -4.26
N LEU A 282 11.92 13.53 -4.96
CA LEU A 282 11.97 13.48 -6.42
C LEU A 282 10.65 13.97 -7.03
N PRO A 283 10.71 14.48 -8.29
CA PRO A 283 9.51 14.94 -8.96
C PRO A 283 8.49 13.81 -9.16
N ARG A 284 7.24 14.18 -9.37
CA ARG A 284 6.11 13.25 -9.48
C ARG A 284 6.34 12.17 -10.54
N GLU A 285 6.89 12.56 -11.66
CA GLU A 285 7.15 11.72 -12.83
C GLU A 285 8.08 10.53 -12.49
N ALA A 286 8.89 10.65 -11.43
CA ALA A 286 9.81 9.59 -11.02
C ALA A 286 9.07 8.31 -10.55
N PHE A 287 7.91 8.45 -9.89
CA PHE A 287 7.18 7.33 -9.28
C PHE A 287 5.66 7.38 -9.50
N TYR A 288 5.08 8.55 -9.75
CA TYR A 288 3.63 8.78 -9.87
C TYR A 288 3.30 9.49 -11.20
N PRO A 289 3.77 8.99 -12.35
CA PRO A 289 3.56 9.66 -13.66
C PRO A 289 2.08 9.84 -13.96
N ILE A 290 1.25 8.86 -13.60
CA ILE A 290 -0.20 8.93 -13.67
C ILE A 290 -0.75 9.28 -12.29
N ARG A 291 -1.52 10.37 -12.21
CA ARG A 291 -2.13 10.80 -10.95
C ARG A 291 -3.23 9.82 -10.53
N TRP A 292 -3.50 9.71 -9.23
CA TRP A 292 -4.55 8.83 -8.72
C TRP A 292 -5.96 9.17 -9.25
N GLN A 293 -6.21 10.43 -9.63
CA GLN A 293 -7.46 10.84 -10.28
C GLN A 293 -7.59 10.30 -11.71
N ASP A 294 -6.46 10.13 -12.38
CA ASP A 294 -6.36 9.73 -13.78
C ASP A 294 -6.15 8.19 -13.92
N TRP A 295 -6.41 7.42 -12.87
CA TRP A 295 -6.14 5.98 -12.80
C TRP A 295 -6.73 5.17 -13.97
N LYS A 296 -7.82 5.63 -14.57
CA LYS A 296 -8.46 4.97 -15.72
C LYS A 296 -7.52 4.85 -16.93
N LYS A 297 -6.53 5.74 -17.05
CA LYS A 297 -5.51 5.68 -18.11
C LYS A 297 -4.74 4.35 -18.14
N TYR A 298 -4.67 3.63 -17.03
CA TYR A 298 -4.06 2.29 -17.01
C TYR A 298 -4.80 1.29 -17.89
N PHE A 299 -6.07 1.52 -18.20
CA PHE A 299 -6.93 0.66 -19.02
C PHE A 299 -7.15 1.20 -20.45
N GLU A 300 -6.57 2.34 -20.77
CA GLU A 300 -6.60 2.93 -22.11
C GLU A 300 -5.47 2.37 -22.97
N ALA A 301 -5.72 2.21 -24.26
CA ALA A 301 -4.72 1.77 -25.20
C ALA A 301 -3.69 2.88 -25.43
N VAL A 302 -2.41 2.52 -25.48
CA VAL A 302 -1.29 3.41 -25.75
C VAL A 302 -0.37 2.82 -26.81
N SER A 303 0.23 3.67 -27.64
CA SER A 303 1.26 3.27 -28.57
C SER A 303 2.61 3.09 -27.87
N SER A 304 3.52 2.33 -28.49
CA SER A 304 4.88 2.15 -27.96
C SER A 304 5.65 3.46 -27.82
N SER A 305 5.43 4.42 -28.74
CA SER A 305 6.05 5.75 -28.65
C SER A 305 5.52 6.57 -27.49
N GLU A 306 4.22 6.53 -27.23
CA GLU A 306 3.60 7.17 -26.06
C GLU A 306 4.08 6.54 -24.76
N LEU A 307 4.21 5.21 -24.70
CA LEU A 307 4.74 4.50 -23.55
C LEU A 307 6.16 4.98 -23.21
N HIS A 308 7.05 5.05 -24.19
CA HIS A 308 8.40 5.56 -24.01
C HIS A 308 8.43 7.01 -23.53
N HIS A 309 7.63 7.87 -24.14
CA HIS A 309 7.55 9.28 -23.75
C HIS A 309 7.02 9.44 -22.32
N LEU A 310 5.96 8.70 -21.96
CA LEU A 310 5.32 8.78 -20.64
C LEU A 310 6.28 8.38 -19.50
N PHE A 311 7.16 7.39 -19.74
CA PHE A 311 8.02 6.82 -18.70
C PHE A 311 9.51 7.12 -18.85
N ASN A 312 9.89 8.06 -19.71
CA ASN A 312 11.29 8.42 -19.92
C ASN A 312 12.02 8.77 -18.60
N ASN A 313 11.38 9.55 -17.75
CA ASN A 313 11.90 10.00 -16.45
C ASN A 313 11.37 9.19 -15.25
N THR A 314 10.76 8.02 -15.49
CA THR A 314 10.14 7.20 -14.45
C THR A 314 11.06 6.06 -14.05
N TYR A 315 11.22 5.86 -12.76
CA TYR A 315 11.94 4.71 -12.18
C TYR A 315 11.00 3.54 -11.89
N ALA A 316 9.81 3.83 -11.36
CA ALA A 316 8.78 2.84 -11.09
C ALA A 316 7.39 3.51 -11.19
N VAL A 317 6.38 2.73 -11.54
CA VAL A 317 5.00 3.22 -11.76
C VAL A 317 4.10 2.70 -10.66
N HIS A 318 3.53 3.61 -9.86
CA HIS A 318 2.51 3.27 -8.86
C HIS A 318 1.14 3.11 -9.52
N VAL A 319 0.57 1.91 -9.49
CA VAL A 319 -0.65 1.55 -10.25
C VAL A 319 -1.95 1.95 -9.54
N TRP A 320 -1.87 2.41 -8.29
CA TRP A 320 -3.04 2.80 -7.49
C TRP A 320 -4.04 1.66 -7.28
N ASN A 321 -3.57 0.51 -6.78
CA ASN A 321 -4.35 -0.72 -6.64
C ASN A 321 -5.73 -0.50 -5.99
N LYS A 322 -5.83 0.34 -4.97
CA LYS A 322 -7.12 0.68 -4.35
C LYS A 322 -8.17 1.23 -5.34
N LYS A 323 -7.73 1.78 -6.47
CA LYS A 323 -8.60 2.32 -7.55
C LYS A 323 -8.76 1.34 -8.70
N THR A 324 -7.70 0.62 -9.03
CA THR A 324 -7.65 -0.22 -10.23
C THR A 324 -8.16 -1.64 -10.02
N GLN A 325 -8.10 -2.18 -8.81
CA GLN A 325 -8.40 -3.60 -8.47
C GLN A 325 -9.80 -4.10 -8.88
N GLY A 326 -10.78 -3.22 -9.00
CA GLY A 326 -12.14 -3.58 -9.41
C GLY A 326 -12.39 -3.55 -10.92
N THR A 327 -11.40 -3.15 -11.71
CA THR A 327 -11.54 -3.01 -13.17
C THR A 327 -10.95 -4.22 -13.87
N ARG A 328 -11.75 -4.85 -14.75
CA ARG A 328 -11.27 -5.96 -15.57
C ARG A 328 -10.22 -5.46 -16.56
N LEU A 329 -9.05 -6.11 -16.58
CA LEU A 329 -7.98 -5.87 -17.53
C LEU A 329 -8.04 -6.94 -18.63
N GLU A 330 -8.21 -6.52 -19.89
CA GLU A 330 -7.97 -7.39 -21.03
C GLU A 330 -6.45 -7.47 -21.26
N ILE A 331 -5.85 -8.58 -20.82
CA ILE A 331 -4.38 -8.69 -20.72
C ILE A 331 -3.68 -8.72 -22.08
N THR A 332 -4.37 -9.15 -23.13
CA THR A 332 -3.84 -9.18 -24.50
C THR A 332 -4.05 -7.87 -25.28
N SER A 333 -4.70 -6.89 -24.64
CA SER A 333 -4.98 -5.59 -25.26
C SER A 333 -3.75 -4.67 -25.29
N GLN A 334 -3.91 -3.54 -26.01
CA GLN A 334 -2.91 -2.45 -25.99
C GLN A 334 -3.06 -1.52 -24.76
N ALA A 335 -3.84 -1.92 -23.76
CA ALA A 335 -4.00 -1.15 -22.54
C ALA A 335 -2.63 -0.94 -21.84
N LEU A 336 -2.42 0.27 -21.33
CA LEU A 336 -1.17 0.65 -20.69
C LEU A 336 -0.72 -0.37 -19.63
N LEU A 337 -1.63 -0.81 -18.76
CA LEU A 337 -1.32 -1.76 -17.70
C LEU A 337 -0.95 -3.15 -18.26
N ALA A 338 -1.60 -3.61 -19.34
CA ALA A 338 -1.25 -4.87 -20.00
C ALA A 338 0.16 -4.80 -20.60
N GLN A 339 0.51 -3.70 -21.23
CA GLN A 339 1.87 -3.49 -21.77
C GLN A 339 2.92 -3.42 -20.66
N LEU A 340 2.63 -2.76 -19.53
CA LEU A 340 3.52 -2.73 -18.37
C LEU A 340 3.78 -4.14 -17.82
N HIS A 341 2.73 -4.98 -17.71
CA HIS A 341 2.89 -6.38 -17.31
C HIS A 341 3.77 -7.16 -18.30
N SER A 342 3.47 -7.04 -19.58
CA SER A 342 4.22 -7.74 -20.64
C SER A 342 5.70 -7.39 -20.65
N HIS A 343 6.06 -6.12 -20.45
CA HIS A 343 7.45 -5.67 -20.55
C HIS A 343 8.25 -5.89 -19.27
N PHE A 344 7.66 -5.67 -18.10
CA PHE A 344 8.41 -5.62 -16.84
C PHE A 344 8.20 -6.82 -15.90
N CYS A 345 7.13 -7.60 -16.13
CA CYS A 345 6.85 -8.82 -15.39
C CYS A 345 6.30 -9.93 -16.31
N PRO A 346 7.07 -10.35 -17.31
CA PRO A 346 6.62 -11.28 -18.35
C PRO A 346 6.17 -12.63 -17.80
N ALA A 347 6.77 -13.14 -16.72
CA ALA A 347 6.36 -14.42 -16.16
C ALA A 347 4.97 -14.34 -15.51
N THR A 348 4.68 -13.26 -14.77
CA THR A 348 3.33 -12.96 -14.26
C THR A 348 2.35 -12.74 -15.42
N TYR A 349 2.74 -12.02 -16.46
CA TYR A 349 1.93 -11.78 -17.66
C TYR A 349 1.53 -13.07 -18.36
N ASP A 350 2.45 -14.02 -18.53
CA ASP A 350 2.19 -15.30 -19.15
C ASP A 350 1.20 -16.15 -18.35
N ILE A 351 1.27 -16.10 -17.02
CA ILE A 351 0.28 -16.75 -16.16
C ILE A 351 -1.10 -16.07 -16.29
N MET A 352 -1.14 -14.72 -16.30
CA MET A 352 -2.39 -13.99 -16.53
C MET A 352 -3.03 -14.37 -17.86
N LYS A 353 -2.23 -14.46 -18.93
CA LYS A 353 -2.69 -14.81 -20.28
C LYS A 353 -3.25 -16.23 -20.36
N LYS A 354 -2.68 -17.19 -19.61
CA LYS A 354 -3.19 -18.56 -19.56
C LYS A 354 -4.50 -18.68 -18.79
N ASN A 355 -4.83 -17.71 -17.95
CA ASN A 355 -5.99 -17.70 -17.06
C ASN A 355 -7.09 -16.71 -17.49
N SER A 356 -6.89 -15.96 -18.56
CA SER A 356 -7.88 -15.09 -19.19
C SER A 356 -8.63 -15.84 -20.30
#